data_dc0b213f0a4bfd3fa1657d6131841f3c
#
_entry.id   dc0b213f0a4bfd3fa1657d6131841f3c
#
_cell.length_a   1.000
_cell.length_b   1.000
_cell.length_c   1.000
_cell.angle_alpha   90.00
_cell.angle_beta   90.00
_cell.angle_gamma   90.00
#
_symmetry.space_group_name_H-M   'P 1'
#
loop_
_entity.id
_entity.type
_entity.pdbx_description
1 polymer ?
#
loop_
_entity_poly.entity_id
_entity_poly.type
_entity_poly.pdbx_seq_one_letter_code
_entity_poly.pdbx_strand_id
1 'polypeptide(L)'
;MRDWCRPEQGTRCFDQLPATLEQLLTGVRTGPALDEPLLRERFERVAFVYVDALGWTFLERHAAHPIVERARSDGLVTQLTAQFPSTTTAQVTTVHSGLTVAEHGLYEWHVYEPAFDRLITPLLFSFAGDGMRGSLVGRIDPDDLFPTESVYARLADAGVASSVVLPSAIADSAPNLALLRGTEVVPFATADDALAQASRALAAGAGYAHVYLDELDSLMHAVGPDDPLAEACARLLLDALAGATFPAGTLVLVTADHGMSPVDPDRTVYVNELWPELAAHLETGADDKPLAPAGSCRDLFLHARPEQVETVCAELGGRLDGLADVLPVEELVNEGIFAEPSQRLRSRLANVVVLPHHGEAVYWHEPGRFVQQLHGQHGGLSPQEMEIPLVAWVA
;
A
#
# COMPACT_ATOMS: atom_id res chain seq x y z
N MET A 1 23.87 -10.66 -6.74
CA MET A 1 23.36 -10.13 -5.45
C MET A 1 21.99 -9.62 -5.79
N ARG A 2 20.95 -10.03 -5.07
CA ARG A 2 19.59 -9.55 -5.32
C ARG A 2 19.54 -8.03 -5.10
N ASP A 3 18.98 -7.29 -6.04
CA ASP A 3 18.89 -5.81 -5.98
C ASP A 3 17.57 -5.40 -5.32
N TRP A 4 17.34 -5.91 -4.10
CA TRP A 4 16.14 -5.65 -3.34
C TRP A 4 16.29 -4.44 -2.42
N CYS A 5 15.33 -3.53 -2.47
CA CYS A 5 15.14 -2.53 -1.45
C CYS A 5 14.39 -3.17 -0.26
N ARG A 6 15.09 -3.33 0.86
CA ARG A 6 14.55 -3.96 2.06
C ARG A 6 13.75 -2.94 2.89
N PRO A 7 12.60 -3.31 3.47
CA PRO A 7 11.89 -2.41 4.38
C PRO A 7 12.74 -2.13 5.62
N GLU A 8 12.93 -0.86 5.95
CA GLU A 8 13.68 -0.40 7.13
C GLU A 8 12.76 -0.36 8.37
N GLN A 9 12.09 -1.49 8.66
CA GLN A 9 11.11 -1.62 9.74
C GLN A 9 11.66 -1.14 11.09
N GLY A 10 10.83 -0.40 11.82
CA GLY A 10 11.19 0.14 13.13
C GLY A 10 12.18 1.31 13.12
N THR A 11 12.66 1.76 11.95
CA THR A 11 13.61 2.88 11.81
C THR A 11 13.16 3.93 10.79
N ARG A 12 12.99 3.58 9.51
CA ARG A 12 12.63 4.50 8.42
C ARG A 12 11.66 3.84 7.45
N CYS A 13 10.58 3.30 7.98
CA CYS A 13 9.57 2.59 7.22
C CYS A 13 8.18 3.17 7.47
N PHE A 14 7.28 2.94 6.56
CA PHE A 14 5.88 3.38 6.60
C PHE A 14 5.15 2.93 7.89
N ASP A 15 5.50 1.76 8.43
CA ASP A 15 4.93 1.19 9.65
C ASP A 15 5.04 2.11 10.88
N GLN A 16 5.95 3.09 10.85
CA GLN A 16 6.14 4.04 11.93
C GLN A 16 5.24 5.29 11.84
N LEU A 17 4.59 5.52 10.70
CA LEU A 17 3.75 6.71 10.50
C LEU A 17 2.58 6.80 11.48
N PRO A 18 1.82 5.72 11.78
CA PRO A 18 0.73 5.80 12.75
C PRO A 18 1.19 6.29 14.13
N ALA A 19 2.24 5.69 14.69
CA ALA A 19 2.77 6.09 15.99
C ALA A 19 3.38 7.50 15.96
N THR A 20 3.97 7.90 14.83
CA THR A 20 4.47 9.28 14.62
C THR A 20 3.31 10.28 14.64
N LEU A 21 2.23 10.01 13.91
CA LEU A 21 1.03 10.87 13.89
C LEU A 21 0.40 11.01 15.28
N GLU A 22 0.26 9.89 16.01
CA GLU A 22 -0.23 9.92 17.38
C GLU A 22 0.68 10.75 18.31
N GLN A 23 2.00 10.59 18.22
CA GLN A 23 2.97 11.38 18.99
C GLN A 23 2.88 12.87 18.67
N LEU A 24 2.81 13.25 17.40
CA LEU A 24 2.69 14.64 16.95
C LEU A 24 1.43 15.33 17.52
N LEU A 25 0.32 14.61 17.60
CA LEU A 25 -0.97 15.16 18.03
C LEU A 25 -1.18 15.10 19.54
N THR A 26 -0.74 14.04 20.20
CA THR A 26 -1.01 13.81 21.63
C THR A 26 0.18 14.11 22.53
N GLY A 27 1.40 14.08 21.97
CA GLY A 27 2.65 14.13 22.72
C GLY A 27 3.03 12.80 23.39
N VAL A 28 2.24 11.74 23.15
CA VAL A 28 2.46 10.39 23.71
C VAL A 28 2.98 9.46 22.62
N ARG A 29 4.07 8.79 22.87
CA ARG A 29 4.63 7.78 21.97
C ARG A 29 3.98 6.42 22.26
N THR A 30 3.24 5.90 21.29
CA THR A 30 2.50 4.63 21.40
C THR A 30 3.26 3.43 20.83
N GLY A 31 4.31 3.69 20.03
CA GLY A 31 5.11 2.67 19.35
C GLY A 31 6.39 3.23 18.75
N PRO A 32 7.06 2.48 17.86
CA PRO A 32 8.15 2.98 17.06
C PRO A 32 7.67 4.17 16.23
N ALA A 33 8.32 5.32 16.35
CA ALA A 33 7.99 6.54 15.64
C ALA A 33 9.26 7.08 14.95
N LEU A 34 9.08 7.80 13.84
CA LEU A 34 10.17 8.38 13.07
C LEU A 34 10.95 9.39 13.91
N ASP A 35 12.28 9.32 13.86
CA ASP A 35 13.18 10.10 14.71
C ASP A 35 13.81 11.28 13.93
N GLU A 36 12.97 12.18 13.43
CA GLU A 36 13.37 13.41 12.76
C GLU A 36 13.11 14.62 13.69
N PRO A 37 13.96 15.66 13.70
CA PRO A 37 13.81 16.78 14.62
C PRO A 37 12.42 17.42 14.62
N LEU A 38 11.88 17.72 13.43
CA LEU A 38 10.55 18.32 13.26
C LEU A 38 9.43 17.40 13.79
N LEU A 39 9.59 16.08 13.69
CA LEU A 39 8.59 15.11 14.12
C LEU A 39 8.63 14.78 15.62
N ARG A 40 9.56 15.37 16.39
CA ARG A 40 9.61 15.27 17.87
C ARG A 40 8.72 16.31 18.54
N GLU A 41 8.29 17.34 17.80
CA GLU A 41 7.45 18.42 18.33
C GLU A 41 5.99 17.97 18.39
N ARG A 42 5.19 18.67 19.21
CA ARG A 42 3.74 18.49 19.27
C ARG A 42 3.05 19.59 18.50
N PHE A 43 2.03 19.23 17.73
CA PHE A 43 1.24 20.16 16.94
C PHE A 43 -0.25 20.08 17.34
N GLU A 44 -0.92 21.23 17.34
CA GLU A 44 -2.37 21.28 17.54
C GLU A 44 -3.12 20.75 16.32
N ARG A 45 -2.51 20.90 15.15
CA ARG A 45 -3.09 20.50 13.86
C ARG A 45 -2.08 19.82 12.96
N VAL A 46 -2.47 18.69 12.40
CA VAL A 46 -1.71 17.93 11.40
C VAL A 46 -2.58 17.69 10.18
N ALA A 47 -2.13 18.10 9.01
CA ALA A 47 -2.65 17.69 7.70
C ALA A 47 -1.74 16.60 7.14
N PHE A 48 -2.24 15.39 7.04
CA PHE A 48 -1.52 14.25 6.45
C PHE A 48 -2.06 13.99 5.06
N VAL A 49 -1.25 14.24 4.04
CA VAL A 49 -1.60 14.05 2.63
C VAL A 49 -0.89 12.82 2.11
N TYR A 50 -1.67 11.85 1.76
CA TYR A 50 -1.24 10.55 1.27
C TYR A 50 -1.49 10.51 -0.23
N VAL A 51 -0.43 10.55 -1.02
CA VAL A 51 -0.49 10.54 -2.47
C VAL A 51 -0.09 9.17 -2.96
N ASP A 52 -1.08 8.38 -3.39
CA ASP A 52 -0.89 7.00 -3.83
C ASP A 52 0.13 6.93 -4.98
N ALA A 53 1.08 6.02 -4.84
CA ALA A 53 2.18 5.74 -5.77
C ALA A 53 3.16 6.91 -6.03
N LEU A 54 3.17 7.98 -5.22
CA LEU A 54 4.20 9.02 -5.31
C LEU A 54 5.53 8.50 -4.74
N GLY A 55 6.18 7.59 -5.42
CA GLY A 55 7.47 7.06 -5.01
C GLY A 55 8.58 8.11 -4.94
N TRP A 56 9.66 7.78 -4.22
CA TRP A 56 10.82 8.66 -4.06
C TRP A 56 11.40 9.15 -5.38
N THR A 57 11.51 8.27 -6.37
CA THR A 57 12.03 8.61 -7.70
C THR A 57 11.20 9.72 -8.38
N PHE A 58 9.87 9.71 -8.20
CA PHE A 58 9.01 10.78 -8.71
C PHE A 58 9.28 12.11 -8.00
N LEU A 59 9.39 12.10 -6.67
CA LEU A 59 9.72 13.32 -5.93
C LEU A 59 11.08 13.89 -6.35
N GLU A 60 12.09 13.05 -6.62
CA GLU A 60 13.41 13.49 -7.07
C GLU A 60 13.35 14.15 -8.46
N ARG A 61 12.54 13.63 -9.38
CA ARG A 61 12.31 14.28 -10.68
C ARG A 61 11.75 15.70 -10.51
N HIS A 62 10.99 15.95 -9.44
CA HIS A 62 10.40 17.25 -9.09
C HIS A 62 11.18 18.01 -8.00
N ALA A 63 12.44 17.68 -7.78
CA ALA A 63 13.26 18.27 -6.69
C ALA A 63 13.34 19.82 -6.73
N ALA A 64 13.23 20.43 -7.90
CA ALA A 64 13.19 21.88 -8.10
C ALA A 64 11.77 22.50 -7.99
N HIS A 65 10.75 21.71 -7.68
CA HIS A 65 9.39 22.23 -7.47
C HIS A 65 9.35 23.12 -6.21
N PRO A 66 8.67 24.31 -6.25
CA PRO A 66 8.71 25.24 -5.12
C PRO A 66 8.31 24.67 -3.78
N ILE A 67 7.33 23.74 -3.74
CA ILE A 67 6.91 23.10 -2.49
C ILE A 67 7.98 22.17 -1.93
N VAL A 68 8.71 21.46 -2.80
CA VAL A 68 9.81 20.57 -2.40
C VAL A 68 11.01 21.38 -1.90
N GLU A 69 11.35 22.49 -2.61
CA GLU A 69 12.40 23.40 -2.18
C GLU A 69 12.07 24.07 -0.83
N ARG A 70 10.82 24.52 -0.65
CA ARG A 70 10.34 25.03 0.64
C ARG A 70 10.50 24.02 1.76
N ALA A 71 10.04 22.80 1.55
CA ALA A 71 10.14 21.75 2.56
C ALA A 71 11.60 21.39 2.90
N ARG A 72 12.51 21.45 1.92
CA ARG A 72 13.95 21.25 2.14
C ARG A 72 14.59 22.37 2.96
N SER A 73 14.16 23.61 2.76
CA SER A 73 14.76 24.79 3.45
C SER A 73 14.19 24.97 4.86
N ASP A 74 12.87 24.83 5.01
CA ASP A 74 12.13 25.26 6.21
C ASP A 74 11.40 24.10 6.92
N GLY A 75 11.64 22.86 6.49
CA GLY A 75 10.94 21.67 6.98
C GLY A 75 11.77 20.39 6.91
N LEU A 76 11.21 19.35 6.30
CA LEU A 76 11.81 18.03 6.17
C LEU A 76 11.53 17.46 4.77
N VAL A 77 12.54 16.93 4.11
CA VAL A 77 12.41 16.00 2.97
C VAL A 77 13.34 14.84 3.25
N THR A 78 12.78 13.66 3.42
CA THR A 78 13.52 12.43 3.71
C THR A 78 12.90 11.24 2.98
N GLN A 79 13.68 10.20 2.77
CA GLN A 79 13.26 8.95 2.17
C GLN A 79 12.87 7.96 3.27
N LEU A 80 11.79 7.25 3.07
CA LEU A 80 11.36 6.10 3.84
C LEU A 80 11.26 4.89 2.92
N THR A 81 11.04 3.71 3.49
CA THR A 81 10.63 2.52 2.74
C THR A 81 9.16 2.20 3.00
N ALA A 82 8.49 1.65 1.99
CA ALA A 82 7.22 0.94 2.20
C ALA A 82 7.45 -0.32 3.06
N GLN A 83 6.38 -0.88 3.64
CA GLN A 83 6.42 -2.27 4.09
C GLN A 83 6.37 -3.19 2.87
N PHE A 84 6.80 -4.43 3.02
CA PHE A 84 6.60 -5.44 1.98
C PHE A 84 5.35 -6.27 2.27
N PRO A 85 4.55 -6.56 1.25
CA PRO A 85 4.58 -6.04 -0.13
C PRO A 85 4.30 -4.54 -0.22
N SER A 86 4.88 -3.88 -1.24
CA SER A 86 4.71 -2.45 -1.49
C SER A 86 3.37 -2.18 -2.19
N THR A 87 2.27 -2.34 -1.44
CA THR A 87 0.91 -2.29 -1.98
C THR A 87 0.00 -1.38 -1.18
N THR A 88 -1.00 -0.80 -1.86
CA THR A 88 -2.03 0.04 -1.22
C THR A 88 -2.75 -0.71 -0.10
N THR A 89 -3.11 -1.99 -0.30
CA THR A 89 -3.81 -2.80 0.72
C THR A 89 -3.03 -2.87 2.03
N ALA A 90 -1.72 -3.11 1.94
CA ALA A 90 -0.82 -3.19 3.08
C ALA A 90 -0.73 -1.87 3.84
N GLN A 91 -0.44 -0.79 3.12
CA GLN A 91 -0.13 0.50 3.72
C GLN A 91 -1.39 1.23 4.23
N VAL A 92 -2.50 1.19 3.46
CA VAL A 92 -3.78 1.79 3.87
C VAL A 92 -4.30 1.11 5.14
N THR A 93 -4.22 -0.23 5.23
CA THR A 93 -4.61 -0.94 6.45
C THR A 93 -3.74 -0.53 7.63
N THR A 94 -2.43 -0.40 7.42
CA THR A 94 -1.48 0.03 8.46
C THR A 94 -1.78 1.44 8.95
N VAL A 95 -1.90 2.44 8.06
CA VAL A 95 -2.04 3.84 8.47
C VAL A 95 -3.32 4.11 9.24
N HIS A 96 -4.39 3.35 8.95
CA HIS A 96 -5.69 3.51 9.62
C HIS A 96 -5.80 2.70 10.91
N SER A 97 -5.22 1.51 10.98
CA SER A 97 -5.27 0.66 12.17
C SER A 97 -4.16 0.94 13.17
N GLY A 98 -2.97 1.30 12.69
CA GLY A 98 -1.74 1.36 13.47
C GLY A 98 -1.05 0.01 13.67
N LEU A 99 -1.53 -1.03 12.99
CA LEU A 99 -0.91 -2.36 12.95
C LEU A 99 -0.01 -2.50 11.73
N THR A 100 1.05 -3.26 11.84
CA THR A 100 1.93 -3.61 10.73
C THR A 100 1.28 -4.67 9.82
N VAL A 101 1.81 -4.85 8.60
CA VAL A 101 1.38 -5.93 7.69
C VAL A 101 1.45 -7.29 8.37
N ALA A 102 2.51 -7.53 9.15
CA ALA A 102 2.68 -8.78 9.90
C ALA A 102 1.57 -9.01 10.93
N GLU A 103 1.01 -7.96 11.52
CA GLU A 103 -0.05 -8.03 12.52
C GLU A 103 -1.43 -8.13 11.89
N HIS A 104 -1.78 -7.26 10.92
CA HIS A 104 -3.13 -7.23 10.35
C HIS A 104 -3.37 -8.26 9.25
N GLY A 105 -2.35 -8.76 8.57
CA GLY A 105 -2.42 -9.87 7.61
C GLY A 105 -3.15 -9.57 6.29
N LEU A 106 -3.36 -8.29 5.93
CA LEU A 106 -3.86 -7.84 4.63
C LEU A 106 -2.68 -7.26 3.85
N TYR A 107 -2.02 -8.10 3.09
CA TYR A 107 -0.69 -7.76 2.56
C TYR A 107 -0.69 -7.39 1.08
N GLU A 108 -1.73 -7.81 0.32
CA GLU A 108 -1.73 -7.65 -1.13
C GLU A 108 -3.14 -7.41 -1.71
N TRP A 109 -3.19 -7.07 -3.02
CA TRP A 109 -4.43 -6.87 -3.76
C TRP A 109 -5.33 -8.10 -3.75
N HIS A 110 -4.74 -9.28 -4.02
CA HIS A 110 -5.39 -10.58 -3.85
C HIS A 110 -4.75 -11.34 -2.69
N VAL A 111 -5.56 -11.73 -1.73
CA VAL A 111 -5.12 -12.55 -0.59
C VAL A 111 -5.98 -13.79 -0.47
N TYR A 112 -5.39 -14.89 -0.01
CA TYR A 112 -6.15 -16.08 0.38
C TYR A 112 -6.90 -15.81 1.69
N GLU A 113 -8.19 -16.14 1.71
CA GLU A 113 -9.01 -16.03 2.92
C GLU A 113 -9.50 -17.41 3.36
N PRO A 114 -8.99 -17.93 4.48
CA PRO A 114 -9.34 -19.27 4.96
C PRO A 114 -10.82 -19.49 5.21
N ALA A 115 -11.56 -18.45 5.59
CA ALA A 115 -13.01 -18.56 5.84
C ALA A 115 -13.80 -18.97 4.59
N PHE A 116 -13.25 -18.75 3.40
CA PHE A 116 -13.86 -19.09 2.13
C PHE A 116 -13.08 -20.16 1.35
N ASP A 117 -11.87 -20.49 1.81
CA ASP A 117 -10.92 -21.32 1.06
C ASP A 117 -10.75 -20.83 -0.39
N ARG A 118 -10.61 -19.51 -0.55
CA ARG A 118 -10.56 -18.80 -1.84
C ARG A 118 -9.78 -17.49 -1.73
N LEU A 119 -9.35 -16.98 -2.89
CA LEU A 119 -8.82 -15.61 -2.97
C LEU A 119 -9.92 -14.55 -2.89
N ILE A 120 -9.61 -13.49 -2.19
CA ILE A 120 -10.42 -12.27 -2.11
C ILE A 120 -9.60 -11.05 -2.51
N THR A 121 -10.29 -9.96 -2.84
CA THR A 121 -9.73 -8.62 -3.04
C THR A 121 -10.21 -7.73 -1.90
N PRO A 122 -9.42 -7.55 -0.82
CA PRO A 122 -9.89 -6.89 0.40
C PRO A 122 -10.46 -5.49 0.16
N LEU A 123 -9.74 -4.62 -0.54
CA LEU A 123 -10.17 -3.23 -0.78
C LEU A 123 -11.39 -3.11 -1.69
N LEU A 124 -11.71 -4.12 -2.49
CA LEU A 124 -12.97 -4.20 -3.22
C LEU A 124 -14.07 -4.89 -2.42
N PHE A 125 -13.73 -5.51 -1.30
CA PHE A 125 -14.60 -6.36 -0.49
C PHE A 125 -15.30 -7.41 -1.35
N SER A 126 -14.52 -8.13 -2.16
CA SER A 126 -14.98 -9.05 -3.21
C SER A 126 -14.15 -10.32 -3.27
N PHE A 127 -14.71 -11.38 -3.85
CA PHE A 127 -13.88 -12.49 -4.31
C PHE A 127 -12.98 -12.03 -5.46
N ALA A 128 -11.76 -12.54 -5.50
CA ALA A 128 -10.80 -12.22 -6.55
C ALA A 128 -11.32 -12.67 -7.92
N GLY A 129 -11.22 -11.79 -8.92
CA GLY A 129 -11.67 -12.04 -10.29
C GLY A 129 -13.17 -11.89 -10.54
N ASP A 130 -13.98 -11.50 -9.54
CA ASP A 130 -15.43 -11.30 -9.75
C ASP A 130 -15.77 -10.05 -10.60
N GLY A 131 -14.81 -9.13 -10.79
CA GLY A 131 -15.01 -7.90 -11.55
C GLY A 131 -16.03 -6.91 -10.94
N MET A 132 -16.52 -7.18 -9.73
CA MET A 132 -17.51 -6.36 -9.03
C MET A 132 -17.04 -6.03 -7.61
N ARG A 133 -17.31 -4.80 -7.17
CA ARG A 133 -17.15 -4.43 -5.76
C ARG A 133 -18.26 -5.04 -4.91
N GLY A 134 -17.92 -5.44 -3.68
CA GLY A 134 -18.91 -5.81 -2.66
C GLY A 134 -19.50 -7.22 -2.77
N SER A 135 -18.91 -8.16 -3.52
CA SER A 135 -19.45 -9.53 -3.59
C SER A 135 -19.35 -10.30 -2.26
N LEU A 136 -18.60 -9.78 -1.28
CA LEU A 136 -18.54 -10.32 0.09
C LEU A 136 -19.60 -9.73 1.04
N VAL A 137 -20.36 -8.71 0.62
CA VAL A 137 -21.42 -8.11 1.47
C VAL A 137 -22.45 -9.18 1.86
N GLY A 138 -22.68 -9.28 3.18
CA GLY A 138 -23.57 -10.31 3.76
C GLY A 138 -23.00 -11.73 3.81
N ARG A 139 -21.74 -11.92 3.43
CA ARG A 139 -21.04 -13.22 3.50
C ARG A 139 -20.03 -13.28 4.63
N ILE A 140 -19.44 -12.16 4.98
CA ILE A 140 -18.52 -11.97 6.11
C ILE A 140 -18.77 -10.61 6.72
N ASP A 141 -18.58 -10.49 8.03
CA ASP A 141 -18.55 -9.19 8.68
C ASP A 141 -17.22 -8.51 8.32
N PRO A 142 -17.22 -7.21 7.91
CA PRO A 142 -15.97 -6.49 7.71
C PRO A 142 -15.01 -6.56 8.90
N ASP A 143 -15.51 -6.67 10.14
CA ASP A 143 -14.71 -6.79 11.36
C ASP A 143 -13.97 -8.12 11.47
N ASP A 144 -14.41 -9.17 10.79
CA ASP A 144 -13.70 -10.43 10.70
C ASP A 144 -12.53 -10.34 9.69
N LEU A 145 -12.65 -9.46 8.70
CA LEU A 145 -11.64 -9.30 7.65
C LEU A 145 -10.64 -8.20 7.94
N PHE A 146 -11.08 -7.05 8.46
CA PHE A 146 -10.24 -5.88 8.75
C PHE A 146 -9.92 -5.79 10.25
N PRO A 147 -8.83 -5.07 10.63
CA PRO A 147 -8.56 -4.72 12.02
C PRO A 147 -9.72 -3.92 12.63
N THR A 148 -10.00 -4.18 13.90
CA THR A 148 -10.94 -3.37 14.71
C THR A 148 -10.23 -2.22 15.41
N GLU A 149 -8.92 -2.26 15.52
CA GLU A 149 -8.06 -1.18 16.00
C GLU A 149 -8.15 0.01 15.04
N SER A 150 -8.18 1.22 15.61
CA SER A 150 -8.27 2.44 14.82
C SER A 150 -7.40 3.53 15.44
N VAL A 151 -6.55 4.13 14.62
CA VAL A 151 -5.79 5.35 14.99
C VAL A 151 -6.75 6.46 15.40
N TYR A 152 -7.86 6.59 14.70
CA TYR A 152 -8.86 7.64 14.95
C TYR A 152 -9.58 7.48 16.29
N ALA A 153 -9.91 6.23 16.67
CA ALA A 153 -10.50 5.96 17.99
C ALA A 153 -9.52 6.34 19.11
N ARG A 154 -8.24 5.99 18.97
CA ARG A 154 -7.21 6.37 19.95
C ARG A 154 -6.99 7.88 20.01
N LEU A 155 -7.02 8.58 18.89
CA LEU A 155 -6.97 10.05 18.84
C LEU A 155 -8.20 10.67 19.51
N ALA A 156 -9.38 10.15 19.26
CA ALA A 156 -10.61 10.62 19.89
C ALA A 156 -10.60 10.44 21.43
N ASP A 157 -10.08 9.31 21.91
CA ASP A 157 -9.89 9.04 23.35
C ASP A 157 -8.89 10.04 23.99
N ALA A 158 -7.92 10.51 23.19
CA ALA A 158 -6.99 11.57 23.60
C ALA A 158 -7.56 12.99 23.42
N GLY A 159 -8.80 13.15 23.00
CA GLY A 159 -9.47 14.44 22.79
C GLY A 159 -9.12 15.11 21.45
N VAL A 160 -8.56 14.39 20.49
CA VAL A 160 -8.21 14.89 19.16
C VAL A 160 -9.27 14.45 18.15
N ALA A 161 -10.06 15.41 17.66
CA ALA A 161 -11.01 15.16 16.57
C ALA A 161 -10.26 14.99 15.25
N SER A 162 -10.76 14.09 14.38
CA SER A 162 -10.16 13.79 13.09
C SER A 162 -11.18 13.84 11.95
N SER A 163 -10.69 14.06 10.74
CA SER A 163 -11.45 13.99 9.49
C SER A 163 -10.63 13.29 8.43
N VAL A 164 -11.23 12.37 7.69
CA VAL A 164 -10.61 11.65 6.56
C VAL A 164 -11.31 12.05 5.28
N VAL A 165 -10.53 12.58 4.34
CA VAL A 165 -11.00 13.10 3.06
C VAL A 165 -10.64 12.10 1.97
N LEU A 166 -11.67 11.48 1.35
CA LEU A 166 -11.54 10.37 0.42
C LEU A 166 -12.21 10.65 -0.93
N PRO A 167 -11.74 10.04 -2.04
CA PRO A 167 -12.48 10.04 -3.29
C PRO A 167 -13.93 9.58 -3.09
N SER A 168 -14.89 10.31 -3.67
CA SER A 168 -16.32 10.02 -3.51
C SER A 168 -16.69 8.59 -3.92
N ALA A 169 -15.93 7.98 -4.83
CA ALA A 169 -16.18 6.63 -5.33
C ALA A 169 -15.93 5.51 -4.28
N ILE A 170 -15.18 5.80 -3.21
CA ILE A 170 -14.79 4.80 -2.20
C ILE A 170 -15.17 5.21 -0.77
N ALA A 171 -15.64 6.44 -0.54
CA ALA A 171 -15.87 6.99 0.79
C ALA A 171 -16.79 6.13 1.67
N ASP A 172 -17.82 5.51 1.10
CA ASP A 172 -18.81 4.67 1.77
C ASP A 172 -18.58 3.15 1.56
N SER A 173 -17.40 2.75 1.09
CA SER A 173 -17.09 1.34 0.89
C SER A 173 -17.00 0.56 2.22
N ALA A 174 -17.31 -0.75 2.19
CA ALA A 174 -17.24 -1.59 3.38
C ALA A 174 -15.85 -1.60 4.06
N PRO A 175 -14.71 -1.65 3.33
CA PRO A 175 -13.38 -1.50 3.92
C PRO A 175 -13.21 -0.17 4.67
N ASN A 176 -13.63 0.95 4.06
CA ASN A 176 -13.49 2.27 4.69
C ASN A 176 -14.39 2.41 5.92
N LEU A 177 -15.62 1.90 5.88
CA LEU A 177 -16.49 1.88 7.07
C LEU A 177 -15.87 1.05 8.22
N ALA A 178 -15.12 0.00 7.91
CA ALA A 178 -14.42 -0.79 8.92
C ALA A 178 -13.17 -0.09 9.47
N LEU A 179 -12.32 0.44 8.61
CA LEU A 179 -11.02 1.01 8.99
C LEU A 179 -11.12 2.43 9.59
N LEU A 180 -12.14 3.21 9.21
CA LEU A 180 -12.26 4.63 9.55
C LEU A 180 -13.17 4.89 10.76
N ARG A 181 -13.28 3.93 11.68
CA ARG A 181 -14.08 4.12 12.91
C ARG A 181 -13.47 5.22 13.78
N GLY A 182 -14.33 6.10 14.26
CA GLY A 182 -13.95 7.19 15.17
C GLY A 182 -13.56 8.49 14.48
N THR A 183 -13.73 8.58 13.15
CA THR A 183 -13.47 9.81 12.39
C THR A 183 -14.64 10.19 11.49
N GLU A 184 -14.69 11.46 11.08
CA GLU A 184 -15.60 11.94 10.04
C GLU A 184 -15.00 11.63 8.66
N VAL A 185 -15.80 11.05 7.77
CA VAL A 185 -15.41 10.80 6.37
C VAL A 185 -16.02 11.87 5.48
N VAL A 186 -15.18 12.57 4.73
CA VAL A 186 -15.57 13.68 3.83
C VAL A 186 -15.24 13.29 2.39
N PRO A 187 -16.25 13.08 1.53
CA PRO A 187 -16.00 12.77 0.13
C PRO A 187 -15.55 14.00 -0.66
N PHE A 188 -14.66 13.80 -1.64
CA PHE A 188 -14.20 14.83 -2.55
C PHE A 188 -14.27 14.39 -4.03
N ALA A 189 -14.10 15.34 -4.95
CA ALA A 189 -14.12 15.10 -6.38
C ALA A 189 -12.80 15.46 -7.10
N THR A 190 -11.99 16.36 -6.56
CA THR A 190 -10.70 16.79 -7.12
C THR A 190 -9.67 17.00 -6.00
N ALA A 191 -8.37 16.93 -6.33
CA ALA A 191 -7.30 17.15 -5.35
C ALA A 191 -7.41 18.54 -4.67
N ASP A 192 -7.74 19.60 -5.42
CA ASP A 192 -7.95 20.94 -4.85
C ASP A 192 -9.11 20.96 -3.85
N ASP A 193 -10.23 20.26 -4.17
CA ASP A 193 -11.36 20.13 -3.24
C ASP A 193 -10.96 19.34 -2.01
N ALA A 194 -10.20 18.24 -2.16
CA ALA A 194 -9.70 17.44 -1.05
C ALA A 194 -8.88 18.28 -0.05
N LEU A 195 -7.91 19.03 -0.54
CA LEU A 195 -7.06 19.91 0.28
C LEU A 195 -7.87 21.03 0.93
N ALA A 196 -8.85 21.60 0.23
CA ALA A 196 -9.75 22.60 0.78
C ALA A 196 -10.68 22.00 1.87
N GLN A 197 -11.17 20.77 1.72
CA GLN A 197 -11.95 20.07 2.75
C GLN A 197 -11.12 19.82 4.01
N ALA A 198 -9.88 19.33 3.86
CA ALA A 198 -8.96 19.14 4.96
C ALA A 198 -8.67 20.45 5.71
N SER A 199 -8.41 21.54 4.98
CA SER A 199 -8.21 22.88 5.56
C SER A 199 -9.45 23.35 6.34
N ARG A 200 -10.64 23.15 5.79
CA ARG A 200 -11.92 23.50 6.47
C ARG A 200 -12.11 22.69 7.76
N ALA A 201 -11.85 21.39 7.73
CA ALA A 201 -11.95 20.55 8.91
C ALA A 201 -11.02 21.01 10.04
N LEU A 202 -9.76 21.31 9.71
CA LEU A 202 -8.76 21.83 10.66
C LEU A 202 -9.16 23.23 11.20
N ALA A 203 -9.68 24.10 10.35
CA ALA A 203 -10.19 25.43 10.76
C ALA A 203 -11.43 25.32 11.65
N ALA A 204 -12.24 24.28 11.50
CA ALA A 204 -13.41 24.00 12.32
C ALA A 204 -13.09 23.34 13.65
N GLY A 205 -11.83 22.98 13.93
CA GLY A 205 -11.36 22.44 15.20
C GLY A 205 -10.93 20.99 15.19
N ALA A 206 -10.88 20.33 14.03
CA ALA A 206 -10.18 19.03 13.94
C ALA A 206 -8.68 19.21 14.24
N GLY A 207 -8.10 18.29 14.99
CA GLY A 207 -6.66 18.24 15.19
C GLY A 207 -5.95 17.48 14.08
N TYR A 208 -6.63 16.55 13.41
CA TYR A 208 -6.08 15.71 12.37
C TYR A 208 -6.96 15.71 11.12
N ALA A 209 -6.36 15.94 9.97
CA ALA A 209 -7.00 15.75 8.67
C ALA A 209 -6.13 14.82 7.81
N HIS A 210 -6.69 13.68 7.41
CA HIS A 210 -6.08 12.74 6.48
C HIS A 210 -6.69 12.95 5.09
N VAL A 211 -5.88 13.14 4.08
CA VAL A 211 -6.28 13.25 2.68
C VAL A 211 -5.66 12.09 1.90
N TYR A 212 -6.45 11.35 1.14
CA TYR A 212 -5.97 10.28 0.26
C TYR A 212 -6.26 10.65 -1.20
N LEU A 213 -5.20 10.73 -2.01
CA LEU A 213 -5.24 11.09 -3.43
C LEU A 213 -4.77 9.90 -4.27
N ASP A 214 -5.64 9.33 -5.09
CA ASP A 214 -5.43 8.11 -5.88
C ASP A 214 -5.21 8.33 -7.39
N GLU A 215 -5.21 9.61 -7.84
CA GLU A 215 -5.19 9.93 -9.26
C GLU A 215 -3.87 9.51 -9.94
N LEU A 216 -2.73 9.64 -9.23
CA LEU A 216 -1.42 9.33 -9.80
C LEU A 216 -1.25 7.82 -9.99
N ASP A 217 -1.60 7.01 -8.98
CA ASP A 217 -1.58 5.56 -9.05
C ASP A 217 -2.45 5.03 -10.19
N SER A 218 -3.72 5.45 -10.21
CA SER A 218 -4.68 5.06 -11.24
C SER A 218 -4.21 5.38 -12.65
N LEU A 219 -3.57 6.54 -12.83
CA LEU A 219 -3.02 6.95 -14.13
C LEU A 219 -1.79 6.12 -14.50
N MET A 220 -0.85 5.91 -13.56
CA MET A 220 0.35 5.13 -13.83
C MET A 220 0.05 3.66 -14.13
N HIS A 221 -0.97 3.09 -13.52
CA HIS A 221 -1.47 1.78 -13.92
C HIS A 221 -1.90 1.74 -15.39
N ALA A 222 -2.57 2.79 -15.87
CA ALA A 222 -3.11 2.86 -17.22
C ALA A 222 -2.05 3.12 -18.30
N VAL A 223 -1.05 3.99 -18.02
CA VAL A 223 -0.10 4.47 -19.05
C VAL A 223 1.37 4.15 -18.73
N GLY A 224 1.67 3.70 -17.51
CA GLY A 224 3.03 3.48 -17.02
C GLY A 224 3.63 4.71 -16.32
N PRO A 225 4.62 4.50 -15.42
CA PRO A 225 5.23 5.58 -14.64
C PRO A 225 6.14 6.51 -15.45
N ASP A 226 6.57 6.11 -16.64
CA ASP A 226 7.45 6.89 -17.50
C ASP A 226 6.69 7.68 -18.57
N ASP A 227 5.36 7.58 -18.60
CA ASP A 227 4.52 8.34 -19.52
C ASP A 227 4.48 9.85 -19.14
N PRO A 228 4.56 10.77 -20.11
CA PRO A 228 4.44 12.21 -19.84
C PRO A 228 3.15 12.63 -19.10
N LEU A 229 2.07 11.87 -19.22
CA LEU A 229 0.84 12.12 -18.46
C LEU A 229 1.01 11.86 -16.97
N ALA A 230 1.73 10.79 -16.58
CA ALA A 230 2.05 10.53 -15.19
C ALA A 230 2.91 11.66 -14.58
N GLU A 231 3.92 12.12 -15.32
CA GLU A 231 4.75 13.25 -14.94
C GLU A 231 3.93 14.55 -14.77
N ALA A 232 3.01 14.82 -15.70
CA ALA A 232 2.12 15.98 -15.63
C ALA A 232 1.14 15.88 -14.43
N CYS A 233 0.61 14.69 -14.13
CA CYS A 233 -0.26 14.44 -12.98
C CYS A 233 0.49 14.71 -11.66
N ALA A 234 1.68 14.15 -11.49
CA ALA A 234 2.50 14.37 -10.30
C ALA A 234 2.78 15.86 -10.08
N ARG A 235 3.12 16.58 -11.14
CA ARG A 235 3.34 18.03 -11.07
C ARG A 235 2.07 18.80 -10.67
N LEU A 236 0.91 18.44 -11.23
CA LEU A 236 -0.37 19.07 -10.86
C LEU A 236 -0.72 18.84 -9.38
N LEU A 237 -0.45 17.66 -8.85
CA LEU A 237 -0.64 17.36 -7.41
C LEU A 237 0.30 18.20 -6.54
N LEU A 238 1.56 18.36 -6.94
CA LEU A 238 2.51 19.24 -6.25
C LEU A 238 2.10 20.72 -6.35
N ASP A 239 1.58 21.17 -7.50
CA ASP A 239 1.04 22.53 -7.69
C ASP A 239 -0.18 22.75 -6.77
N ALA A 240 -1.09 21.78 -6.67
CA ALA A 240 -2.24 21.83 -5.75
C ALA A 240 -1.79 21.93 -4.28
N LEU A 241 -0.80 21.12 -3.88
CA LEU A 241 -0.19 21.21 -2.54
C LEU A 241 0.46 22.58 -2.28
N ALA A 242 1.16 23.15 -3.26
CA ALA A 242 1.78 24.46 -3.15
C ALA A 242 0.75 25.60 -3.04
N GLY A 243 -0.41 25.45 -3.70
CA GLY A 243 -1.54 26.38 -3.66
C GLY A 243 -2.44 26.23 -2.43
N ALA A 244 -2.37 25.08 -1.74
CA ALA A 244 -3.20 24.82 -0.56
C ALA A 244 -2.85 25.75 0.60
N THR A 245 -3.90 26.20 1.31
CA THR A 245 -3.74 27.02 2.51
C THR A 245 -4.31 26.29 3.70
N PHE A 246 -3.53 26.12 4.75
CA PHE A 246 -3.94 25.53 6.01
C PHE A 246 -3.90 26.58 7.14
N PRO A 247 -4.65 26.40 8.23
CA PRO A 247 -4.54 27.27 9.41
C PRO A 247 -3.08 27.39 9.89
N ALA A 248 -2.68 28.59 10.27
CA ALA A 248 -1.30 28.86 10.72
C ALA A 248 -0.87 27.90 11.83
N GLY A 249 0.35 27.39 11.76
CA GLY A 249 0.91 26.42 12.70
C GLY A 249 0.43 24.97 12.48
N THR A 250 -0.24 24.68 11.37
CA THR A 250 -0.52 23.30 10.94
C THR A 250 0.76 22.65 10.43
N LEU A 251 1.11 21.47 10.95
CA LEU A 251 2.13 20.63 10.32
C LEU A 251 1.48 19.92 9.13
N VAL A 252 2.04 20.13 7.95
CA VAL A 252 1.65 19.40 6.74
C VAL A 252 2.66 18.29 6.51
N LEU A 253 2.18 17.06 6.40
CA LEU A 253 2.97 15.86 6.06
C LEU A 253 2.47 15.31 4.74
N VAL A 254 3.37 15.05 3.79
CA VAL A 254 3.05 14.40 2.51
C VAL A 254 3.90 13.15 2.37
N THR A 255 3.27 12.03 2.04
CA THR A 255 3.94 10.75 1.81
C THR A 255 3.20 9.92 0.77
N ALA A 256 3.72 8.73 0.49
CA ALA A 256 3.11 7.71 -0.37
C ALA A 256 3.13 6.35 0.35
N ASP A 257 2.43 5.40 -0.20
CA ASP A 257 2.43 3.98 0.21
C ASP A 257 3.53 3.19 -0.50
N HIS A 258 3.75 3.47 -1.78
CA HIS A 258 4.72 2.84 -2.65
C HIS A 258 5.07 3.79 -3.81
N GLY A 259 5.96 3.33 -4.65
CA GLY A 259 6.16 3.88 -5.97
C GLY A 259 5.62 2.94 -7.03
N MET A 260 6.20 2.94 -8.25
CA MET A 260 5.67 2.19 -9.38
C MET A 260 6.81 1.66 -10.25
N SER A 261 6.68 0.40 -10.71
CA SER A 261 7.52 -0.21 -11.73
C SER A 261 6.82 -0.19 -13.08
N PRO A 262 7.49 0.21 -14.17
CA PRO A 262 6.93 0.02 -15.50
C PRO A 262 6.82 -1.49 -15.77
N VAL A 263 5.75 -1.91 -16.44
CA VAL A 263 5.56 -3.28 -16.93
C VAL A 263 4.99 -3.25 -18.34
N ASP A 264 5.28 -4.29 -19.10
CA ASP A 264 4.74 -4.45 -20.46
C ASP A 264 3.73 -5.62 -20.46
N PRO A 265 2.43 -5.35 -20.66
CA PRO A 265 1.42 -6.41 -20.71
C PRO A 265 1.72 -7.49 -21.74
N ASP A 266 2.29 -7.11 -22.90
CA ASP A 266 2.60 -8.03 -24.00
C ASP A 266 3.81 -8.93 -23.70
N ARG A 267 4.59 -8.59 -22.67
CA ARG A 267 5.75 -9.35 -22.21
C ARG A 267 5.53 -10.09 -20.90
N THR A 268 4.31 -10.01 -20.34
CA THR A 268 3.97 -10.69 -19.09
C THR A 268 4.15 -12.21 -19.24
N VAL A 269 4.92 -12.80 -18.33
CA VAL A 269 5.12 -14.25 -18.27
C VAL A 269 4.05 -14.86 -17.40
N TYR A 270 3.23 -15.76 -17.96
CA TYR A 270 2.19 -16.47 -17.21
C TYR A 270 2.69 -17.84 -16.77
N VAL A 271 2.85 -18.02 -15.45
CA VAL A 271 3.48 -19.23 -14.87
C VAL A 271 2.76 -20.53 -15.22
N ASN A 272 1.44 -20.50 -15.33
CA ASN A 272 0.63 -21.67 -15.71
C ASN A 272 0.68 -21.99 -17.22
N GLU A 273 1.08 -21.06 -18.05
CA GLU A 273 1.37 -21.29 -19.47
C GLU A 273 2.84 -21.72 -19.66
N LEU A 274 3.75 -21.09 -18.90
CA LEU A 274 5.17 -21.43 -18.91
C LEU A 274 5.42 -22.87 -18.42
N TRP A 275 4.64 -23.30 -17.42
CA TRP A 275 4.69 -24.64 -16.84
C TRP A 275 3.27 -25.19 -16.61
N PRO A 276 2.64 -25.83 -17.63
CA PRO A 276 1.27 -26.33 -17.55
C PRO A 276 1.01 -27.33 -16.41
N GLU A 277 2.05 -28.06 -16.00
CA GLU A 277 1.97 -29.02 -14.89
C GLU A 277 1.97 -28.37 -13.49
N LEU A 278 2.26 -27.06 -13.39
CA LEU A 278 2.30 -26.32 -12.12
C LEU A 278 1.02 -26.54 -11.28
N ALA A 279 -0.14 -26.56 -11.95
CA ALA A 279 -1.43 -26.79 -11.30
C ALA A 279 -1.49 -28.08 -10.44
N ALA A 280 -0.73 -29.11 -10.82
CA ALA A 280 -0.67 -30.37 -10.06
C ALA A 280 0.19 -30.26 -8.80
N HIS A 281 0.92 -29.19 -8.59
CA HIS A 281 1.78 -28.94 -7.44
C HIS A 281 1.16 -27.96 -6.43
N LEU A 282 0.03 -27.32 -6.79
CA LEU A 282 -0.65 -26.34 -5.95
C LEU A 282 -1.70 -26.99 -5.05
N GLU A 283 -2.03 -26.31 -3.96
CA GLU A 283 -3.17 -26.62 -3.11
C GLU A 283 -4.46 -26.47 -3.90
N THR A 284 -5.53 -27.13 -3.47
CA THR A 284 -6.85 -27.10 -4.09
C THR A 284 -7.80 -26.29 -3.22
N GLY A 285 -8.50 -25.34 -3.79
CA GLY A 285 -9.50 -24.52 -3.09
C GLY A 285 -10.88 -25.17 -3.00
N ALA A 286 -11.84 -24.46 -2.44
CA ALA A 286 -13.22 -24.90 -2.20
C ALA A 286 -13.99 -25.34 -3.47
N ASP A 287 -13.53 -24.98 -4.66
CA ASP A 287 -14.14 -25.36 -5.94
C ASP A 287 -13.47 -26.59 -6.61
N ASP A 288 -12.65 -27.33 -5.84
CA ASP A 288 -11.87 -28.48 -6.31
C ASP A 288 -10.88 -28.14 -7.45
N LYS A 289 -10.50 -26.85 -7.59
CA LYS A 289 -9.50 -26.41 -8.55
C LYS A 289 -8.22 -25.99 -7.85
N PRO A 290 -7.07 -26.02 -8.56
CA PRO A 290 -5.86 -25.44 -8.02
C PRO A 290 -6.10 -24.00 -7.59
N LEU A 291 -5.61 -23.62 -6.41
CA LEU A 291 -5.67 -22.24 -5.96
C LEU A 291 -4.88 -21.36 -6.92
N ALA A 292 -5.56 -20.36 -7.49
CA ALA A 292 -4.85 -19.30 -8.18
C ALA A 292 -3.90 -18.59 -7.20
N PRO A 293 -2.77 -18.06 -7.67
CA PRO A 293 -1.85 -17.34 -6.79
C PRO A 293 -2.48 -16.08 -6.20
N ALA A 294 -2.11 -15.77 -4.97
CA ALA A 294 -2.34 -14.46 -4.35
C ALA A 294 -1.31 -13.46 -4.86
N GLY A 295 -1.44 -12.20 -4.44
CA GLY A 295 -0.50 -11.15 -4.84
C GLY A 295 -0.87 -10.44 -6.14
N SER A 296 0.14 -9.94 -6.80
CA SER A 296 0.08 -9.21 -8.07
C SER A 296 1.05 -9.78 -9.11
N CYS A 297 1.25 -9.10 -10.22
CA CYS A 297 2.27 -9.52 -11.20
C CYS A 297 3.70 -9.09 -10.79
N ARG A 298 3.86 -8.42 -9.64
CA ARG A 298 5.15 -7.99 -9.09
C ARG A 298 5.60 -8.80 -7.88
N ASP A 299 4.67 -9.54 -7.28
CA ASP A 299 4.89 -10.37 -6.07
C ASP A 299 3.86 -11.51 -6.04
N LEU A 300 4.07 -12.53 -6.86
CA LEU A 300 3.13 -13.62 -7.03
C LEU A 300 3.32 -14.68 -5.95
N PHE A 301 2.30 -14.93 -5.13
CA PHE A 301 2.32 -15.89 -4.02
C PHE A 301 1.57 -17.17 -4.34
N LEU A 302 2.29 -18.30 -4.38
CA LEU A 302 1.76 -19.61 -4.74
C LEU A 302 1.56 -20.48 -3.49
N HIS A 303 0.35 -21.00 -3.32
CA HIS A 303 0.03 -22.01 -2.31
C HIS A 303 0.39 -23.39 -2.85
N ALA A 304 1.68 -23.73 -2.81
CA ALA A 304 2.16 -25.04 -3.21
C ALA A 304 1.85 -26.07 -2.11
N ARG A 305 1.59 -27.34 -2.49
CA ARG A 305 1.51 -28.40 -1.51
C ARG A 305 2.83 -28.48 -0.73
N PRO A 306 2.83 -28.70 0.61
CA PRO A 306 4.03 -28.60 1.43
C PRO A 306 5.21 -29.44 0.93
N GLU A 307 4.94 -30.64 0.43
CA GLU A 307 5.94 -31.54 -0.13
C GLU A 307 6.44 -31.12 -1.53
N GLN A 308 5.82 -30.12 -2.15
CA GLN A 308 6.15 -29.64 -3.49
C GLN A 308 6.89 -28.31 -3.51
N VAL A 309 7.05 -27.62 -2.37
CA VAL A 309 7.68 -26.30 -2.27
C VAL A 309 9.04 -26.25 -2.95
N GLU A 310 9.94 -27.19 -2.62
CA GLU A 310 11.28 -27.27 -3.23
C GLU A 310 11.21 -27.49 -4.75
N THR A 311 10.30 -28.35 -5.19
CA THR A 311 10.10 -28.64 -6.62
C THR A 311 9.61 -27.38 -7.35
N VAL A 312 8.60 -26.69 -6.80
CA VAL A 312 8.06 -25.48 -7.39
C VAL A 312 9.11 -24.38 -7.46
N CYS A 313 9.87 -24.17 -6.39
CA CYS A 313 10.97 -23.17 -6.39
C CYS A 313 12.05 -23.51 -7.42
N ALA A 314 12.47 -24.76 -7.52
CA ALA A 314 13.52 -25.17 -8.47
C ALA A 314 13.06 -25.06 -9.94
N GLU A 315 11.87 -25.56 -10.25
CA GLU A 315 11.35 -25.57 -11.62
C GLU A 315 11.01 -24.14 -12.11
N LEU A 316 10.27 -23.35 -11.31
CA LEU A 316 9.97 -21.96 -11.68
C LEU A 316 11.22 -21.10 -11.67
N GLY A 317 12.13 -21.27 -10.69
CA GLY A 317 13.40 -20.54 -10.65
C GLY A 317 14.26 -20.77 -11.88
N GLY A 318 14.31 -22.05 -12.36
CA GLY A 318 15.03 -22.37 -13.61
C GLY A 318 14.37 -21.78 -14.86
N ARG A 319 13.03 -21.73 -14.92
CA ARG A 319 12.27 -21.20 -16.06
C ARG A 319 12.24 -19.69 -16.11
N LEU A 320 12.34 -19.03 -14.95
CA LEU A 320 12.28 -17.57 -14.78
C LEU A 320 13.70 -16.98 -14.54
N ASP A 321 14.76 -17.74 -14.80
CA ASP A 321 16.14 -17.26 -14.63
C ASP A 321 16.37 -15.95 -15.40
N GLY A 322 16.88 -14.95 -14.70
CA GLY A 322 17.08 -13.59 -15.22
C GLY A 322 15.82 -12.71 -15.28
N LEU A 323 14.62 -13.23 -14.95
CA LEU A 323 13.35 -12.48 -14.95
C LEU A 323 12.80 -12.27 -13.55
N ALA A 324 12.92 -13.26 -12.67
CA ALA A 324 12.38 -13.23 -11.32
C ALA A 324 13.19 -14.08 -10.35
N ASP A 325 13.18 -13.70 -9.08
CA ASP A 325 13.59 -14.57 -7.98
C ASP A 325 12.40 -15.44 -7.55
N VAL A 326 12.63 -16.75 -7.36
CA VAL A 326 11.63 -17.69 -6.86
C VAL A 326 12.17 -18.37 -5.61
N LEU A 327 11.44 -18.26 -4.50
CA LEU A 327 11.93 -18.73 -3.20
C LEU A 327 10.77 -19.13 -2.27
N PRO A 328 11.06 -19.95 -1.24
CA PRO A 328 10.12 -20.15 -0.16
C PRO A 328 9.84 -18.84 0.59
N VAL A 329 8.58 -18.57 0.92
CA VAL A 329 8.20 -17.34 1.66
C VAL A 329 8.87 -17.28 3.03
N GLU A 330 9.16 -18.43 3.65
CA GLU A 330 9.89 -18.49 4.92
C GLU A 330 11.30 -17.87 4.82
N GLU A 331 11.91 -17.83 3.64
CA GLU A 331 13.19 -17.13 3.41
C GLU A 331 13.02 -15.62 3.61
N LEU A 332 11.89 -15.03 3.13
CA LEU A 332 11.60 -13.61 3.35
C LEU A 332 11.38 -13.29 4.83
N VAL A 333 10.73 -14.19 5.57
CA VAL A 333 10.55 -14.05 7.02
C VAL A 333 11.90 -14.11 7.74
N ASN A 334 12.73 -15.10 7.43
CA ASN A 334 14.06 -15.28 8.02
C ASN A 334 15.02 -14.12 7.71
N GLU A 335 14.86 -13.50 6.55
CA GLU A 335 15.62 -12.32 6.15
C GLU A 335 15.06 -10.99 6.71
N GLY A 336 13.93 -11.01 7.41
CA GLY A 336 13.28 -9.84 7.99
C GLY A 336 12.61 -8.92 6.97
N ILE A 337 12.28 -9.44 5.78
CA ILE A 337 11.47 -8.72 4.77
C ILE A 337 10.02 -8.61 5.26
N PHE A 338 9.44 -9.72 5.74
CA PHE A 338 8.31 -9.66 6.65
C PHE A 338 8.82 -9.56 8.09
N ALA A 339 8.17 -8.75 8.93
CA ALA A 339 8.30 -8.90 10.37
C ALA A 339 7.73 -10.28 10.80
N GLU A 340 7.96 -10.70 12.05
CA GLU A 340 7.42 -11.98 12.54
C GLU A 340 5.91 -12.06 12.30
N PRO A 341 5.43 -12.96 11.40
CA PRO A 341 4.04 -12.99 10.99
C PRO A 341 3.12 -13.45 12.14
N SER A 342 2.05 -12.71 12.39
CA SER A 342 0.95 -13.11 13.26
C SER A 342 0.29 -14.39 12.74
N GLN A 343 -0.51 -15.05 13.58
CA GLN A 343 -1.32 -16.19 13.14
C GLN A 343 -2.27 -15.80 11.99
N ARG A 344 -2.75 -14.55 11.97
CA ARG A 344 -3.63 -14.02 10.93
C ARG A 344 -2.91 -13.94 9.59
N LEU A 345 -1.70 -13.37 9.55
CA LEU A 345 -0.91 -13.34 8.33
C LEU A 345 -0.51 -14.76 7.89
N ARG A 346 -0.03 -15.61 8.81
CA ARG A 346 0.37 -17.00 8.49
C ARG A 346 -0.77 -17.82 7.88
N SER A 347 -2.02 -17.59 8.29
CA SER A 347 -3.18 -18.29 7.71
C SER A 347 -3.53 -17.88 6.29
N ARG A 348 -3.06 -16.72 5.85
CA ARG A 348 -3.29 -16.15 4.51
C ARG A 348 -2.11 -16.27 3.58
N LEU A 349 -0.91 -16.34 4.17
CA LEU A 349 0.35 -16.30 3.43
C LEU A 349 0.59 -17.63 2.72
N ALA A 350 0.96 -17.54 1.44
CA ALA A 350 1.41 -18.69 0.67
C ALA A 350 2.81 -19.16 1.11
N ASN A 351 3.32 -20.23 0.52
CA ASN A 351 4.61 -20.81 0.89
C ASN A 351 5.70 -20.67 -0.17
N VAL A 352 5.34 -20.24 -1.39
CA VAL A 352 6.29 -19.88 -2.46
C VAL A 352 5.98 -18.49 -2.94
N VAL A 353 6.99 -17.68 -3.20
CA VAL A 353 6.85 -16.35 -3.82
C VAL A 353 7.71 -16.25 -5.07
N VAL A 354 7.17 -15.57 -6.07
CA VAL A 354 7.87 -15.15 -7.28
C VAL A 354 7.98 -13.63 -7.25
N LEU A 355 9.20 -13.10 -7.27
CA LEU A 355 9.52 -11.68 -7.22
C LEU A 355 10.17 -11.25 -8.54
N PRO A 356 9.41 -10.73 -9.50
CA PRO A 356 9.95 -10.25 -10.76
C PRO A 356 10.97 -9.11 -10.57
N HIS A 357 12.01 -9.11 -11.38
CA HIS A 357 12.97 -8.01 -11.40
C HIS A 357 12.29 -6.72 -11.91
N HIS A 358 12.91 -5.57 -11.65
CA HIS A 358 12.37 -4.29 -12.11
C HIS A 358 12.06 -4.30 -13.61
N GLY A 359 10.87 -3.87 -13.99
CA GLY A 359 10.41 -3.85 -15.38
C GLY A 359 9.83 -5.18 -15.90
N GLU A 360 9.96 -6.28 -15.15
CA GLU A 360 9.40 -7.57 -15.52
C GLU A 360 8.07 -7.83 -14.82
N ALA A 361 7.20 -8.65 -15.43
CA ALA A 361 5.90 -9.06 -14.88
C ALA A 361 5.72 -10.57 -15.01
N VAL A 362 5.38 -11.21 -13.90
CA VAL A 362 5.06 -12.64 -13.84
C VAL A 362 3.70 -12.80 -13.20
N TYR A 363 2.76 -13.47 -13.87
CA TYR A 363 1.40 -13.56 -13.38
C TYR A 363 0.78 -14.94 -13.64
N TRP A 364 -0.50 -15.08 -13.31
CA TRP A 364 -1.35 -16.25 -13.59
C TRP A 364 -2.37 -15.88 -14.66
N HIS A 365 -2.55 -16.75 -15.66
CA HIS A 365 -3.54 -16.52 -16.72
C HIS A 365 -4.82 -17.30 -16.47
N GLU A 366 -5.92 -16.58 -16.29
CA GLU A 366 -7.28 -17.13 -16.34
C GLU A 366 -8.17 -16.12 -17.07
N PRO A 367 -8.60 -16.43 -18.31
CA PRO A 367 -9.37 -15.49 -19.12
C PRO A 367 -10.60 -14.96 -18.40
N GLY A 368 -10.76 -13.63 -18.40
CA GLY A 368 -11.87 -12.94 -17.75
C GLY A 368 -11.76 -12.81 -16.23
N ARG A 369 -10.70 -13.35 -15.60
CA ARG A 369 -10.44 -13.23 -14.15
C ARG A 369 -9.07 -12.68 -13.83
N PHE A 370 -8.03 -13.33 -14.31
CA PHE A 370 -6.63 -12.93 -14.03
C PHE A 370 -5.92 -12.74 -15.37
N VAL A 371 -5.77 -11.48 -15.76
CA VAL A 371 -5.09 -11.06 -16.98
C VAL A 371 -4.35 -9.76 -16.68
N GLN A 372 -3.06 -9.70 -16.95
CA GLN A 372 -2.30 -8.47 -16.81
C GLN A 372 -2.51 -7.59 -18.07
N GLN A 373 -2.96 -6.35 -17.85
CA GLN A 373 -3.27 -5.37 -18.90
C GLN A 373 -2.73 -3.97 -18.58
N LEU A 374 -2.12 -3.80 -17.41
CA LEU A 374 -1.66 -2.52 -16.91
C LEU A 374 -0.21 -2.25 -17.35
N HIS A 375 0.16 -0.98 -17.49
CA HIS A 375 1.49 -0.54 -17.90
C HIS A 375 2.39 -0.11 -16.73
N GLY A 376 1.83 0.07 -15.55
CA GLY A 376 2.53 0.27 -14.29
C GLY A 376 1.99 -0.70 -13.25
N GLN A 377 2.86 -1.23 -12.40
CA GLN A 377 2.52 -2.13 -11.32
C GLN A 377 3.48 -1.97 -10.13
N HIS A 378 3.05 -2.43 -8.98
CA HIS A 378 3.76 -2.36 -7.72
C HIS A 378 3.48 -3.61 -6.86
N GLY A 379 4.17 -3.77 -5.73
CA GLY A 379 4.07 -4.93 -4.85
C GLY A 379 5.44 -5.58 -4.60
N GLY A 380 6.39 -5.37 -5.52
CA GLY A 380 7.71 -5.97 -5.47
C GLY A 380 8.68 -5.27 -4.51
N LEU A 381 9.96 -5.68 -4.62
CA LEU A 381 11.07 -5.22 -3.80
C LEU A 381 12.03 -4.28 -4.55
N SER A 382 11.66 -3.78 -5.73
CA SER A 382 12.55 -2.83 -6.41
C SER A 382 12.59 -1.48 -5.67
N PRO A 383 13.71 -0.72 -5.71
CA PRO A 383 13.76 0.62 -5.13
C PRO A 383 12.64 1.53 -5.64
N GLN A 384 12.26 1.40 -6.92
CA GLN A 384 11.20 2.21 -7.53
C GLN A 384 9.81 1.95 -6.93
N GLU A 385 9.59 0.78 -6.34
CA GLU A 385 8.34 0.39 -5.67
C GLU A 385 8.40 0.66 -4.16
N MET A 386 9.55 0.39 -3.54
CA MET A 386 9.71 0.40 -2.09
C MET A 386 10.08 1.76 -1.49
N GLU A 387 10.80 2.60 -2.24
CA GLU A 387 11.27 3.89 -1.74
C GLU A 387 10.17 4.95 -1.87
N ILE A 388 9.80 5.55 -0.74
CA ILE A 388 8.74 6.56 -0.65
C ILE A 388 9.25 7.84 0.01
N PRO A 389 8.67 9.00 -0.29
CA PRO A 389 9.04 10.24 0.38
C PRO A 389 8.31 10.44 1.70
N LEU A 390 8.94 11.20 2.58
CA LEU A 390 8.26 11.95 3.62
C LEU A 390 8.68 13.41 3.50
N VAL A 391 7.71 14.26 3.18
CA VAL A 391 7.87 15.70 3.03
C VAL A 391 7.06 16.39 4.12
N ALA A 392 7.65 17.33 4.85
CA ALA A 392 6.93 18.04 5.92
C ALA A 392 7.32 19.52 6.01
N TRP A 393 6.34 20.36 6.32
CA TRP A 393 6.54 21.79 6.63
C TRP A 393 5.45 22.32 7.55
N VAL A 394 5.72 23.43 8.21
CA VAL A 394 4.70 24.17 8.99
C VAL A 394 4.07 25.24 8.11
N ALA A 395 2.72 25.28 8.07
CA ALA A 395 1.92 26.23 7.28
C ALA A 395 1.82 27.62 7.96
#